data_9882f073de0d1cd70da8d1929e75fa61
#
_entry.id   9882f073de0d1cd70da8d1929e75fa61
#
_cell.length_a   1.000
_cell.length_b   1.000
_cell.length_c   1.000
_cell.angle_alpha   90.00
_cell.angle_beta   90.00
_cell.angle_gamma   90.00
#
_symmetry.space_group_name_H-M   'P 1'
#
loop_
_entity.id
_entity.type
_entity.pdbx_description
1 polymer ?
#
loop_
_entity_poly.entity_id
_entity_poly.type
_entity_poly.pdbx_seq_one_letter_code
_entity_poly.pdbx_strand_id
1 'polypeptide(L)'
;DPERKLTDARREIGMVFQKPNPFPAMSIYDNVLASFRLTGVKASQSVKDETVESCLTKGGLWNEVKDRLRQPGGGLSGGQQQRLCIARALAIKPRVLLMDEPCSALDPTSTRRIEETIIDLAAEVTIVIVTHNMQQAARVSDQCAFFLAEQGTPGVIVEHGPTDAMFASPQDPRTLDYVNGRFG
;
A
#
# COMPACT_ATOMS: atom_id res chain seq x y z
N ASP A 1 -23.31 8.18 -2.57
CA ASP A 1 -24.64 7.74 -3.00
C ASP A 1 -25.07 6.58 -2.11
N PRO A 2 -26.13 6.71 -1.27
CA PRO A 2 -26.55 5.66 -0.33
C PRO A 2 -27.08 4.39 -1.02
N GLU A 3 -27.41 4.45 -2.30
CA GLU A 3 -27.88 3.31 -3.08
C GLU A 3 -26.73 2.50 -3.71
N ARG A 4 -25.50 2.97 -3.60
CA ARG A 4 -24.35 2.26 -4.16
C ARG A 4 -24.10 0.99 -3.35
N LYS A 5 -24.13 -0.16 -4.03
CA LYS A 5 -23.85 -1.44 -3.38
C LYS A 5 -22.44 -1.43 -2.79
N LEU A 6 -22.28 -1.87 -1.55
CA LEU A 6 -20.99 -1.98 -0.87
C LEU A 6 -19.94 -2.75 -1.69
N THR A 7 -20.38 -3.70 -2.51
CA THR A 7 -19.53 -4.44 -3.46
C THR A 7 -18.89 -3.54 -4.51
N ASP A 8 -19.59 -2.51 -4.98
CA ASP A 8 -19.06 -1.59 -6.00
C ASP A 8 -18.04 -0.63 -5.37
N ALA A 9 -18.32 -0.14 -4.16
CA ALA A 9 -17.36 0.67 -3.40
C ALA A 9 -16.06 -0.10 -3.11
N ARG A 10 -16.16 -1.38 -2.75
CA ARG A 10 -14.99 -2.23 -2.49
C ARG A 10 -14.12 -2.50 -3.73
N ARG A 11 -14.67 -2.38 -4.93
CA ARG A 11 -13.89 -2.51 -6.18
C ARG A 11 -13.02 -1.30 -6.45
N GLU A 12 -13.37 -0.14 -5.90
CA GLU A 12 -12.61 1.10 -6.09
C GLU A 12 -11.50 1.28 -5.07
N ILE A 13 -11.44 0.42 -4.06
CA ILE A 13 -10.48 0.53 -2.96
C ILE A 13 -9.64 -0.75 -2.90
N GLY A 14 -8.34 -0.60 -3.16
CA GLY A 14 -7.36 -1.64 -2.86
C GLY A 14 -6.85 -1.52 -1.43
N MET A 15 -6.38 -2.63 -0.85
CA MET A 15 -5.79 -2.62 0.49
C MET A 15 -4.55 -3.49 0.56
N VAL A 16 -3.51 -2.95 1.19
CA VAL A 16 -2.24 -3.61 1.50
C VAL A 16 -2.07 -3.57 3.01
N PHE A 17 -1.91 -4.74 3.61
CA PHE A 17 -1.81 -4.90 5.06
C PHE A 17 -0.37 -4.82 5.54
N GLN A 18 -0.19 -4.53 6.82
CA GLN A 18 1.09 -4.46 7.51
C GLN A 18 1.92 -5.75 7.32
N LYS A 19 1.28 -6.90 7.54
CA LYS A 19 1.91 -8.20 7.31
C LYS A 19 1.59 -8.67 5.89
N PRO A 20 2.61 -8.98 5.07
CA PRO A 20 2.38 -9.54 3.75
C PRO A 20 1.47 -10.77 3.82
N ASN A 21 0.43 -10.79 3.00
CA ASN A 21 -0.59 -11.83 3.02
C ASN A 21 -0.89 -12.39 1.62
N PRO A 22 0.13 -12.77 0.83
CA PRO A 22 -0.14 -13.48 -0.41
C PRO A 22 -0.83 -14.81 -0.12
N PHE A 23 -1.55 -15.36 -1.08
CA PHE A 23 -2.04 -16.74 -1.00
C PHE A 23 -0.86 -17.69 -1.20
N PRO A 24 -0.33 -18.34 -0.15
CA PRO A 24 1.00 -18.96 -0.20
C PRO A 24 1.08 -20.14 -1.15
N ALA A 25 0.00 -20.89 -1.31
CA ALA A 25 -0.09 -22.04 -2.21
C ALA A 25 -0.43 -21.66 -3.67
N MET A 26 -0.93 -20.44 -3.90
CA MET A 26 -1.18 -19.94 -5.25
C MET A 26 0.13 -19.52 -5.91
N SER A 27 0.19 -19.66 -7.25
CA SER A 27 1.29 -19.12 -8.03
C SER A 27 1.37 -17.59 -7.91
N ILE A 28 2.51 -16.99 -8.23
CA ILE A 28 2.68 -15.54 -8.31
C ILE A 28 1.64 -14.97 -9.28
N TYR A 29 1.47 -15.59 -10.44
CA TYR A 29 0.48 -15.24 -11.46
C TYR A 29 -0.95 -15.26 -10.90
N ASP A 30 -1.35 -16.35 -10.24
CA ASP A 30 -2.70 -16.49 -9.68
C ASP A 30 -2.94 -15.55 -8.49
N ASN A 31 -1.92 -15.20 -7.72
CA ASN A 31 -2.02 -14.19 -6.68
C ASN A 31 -2.44 -12.83 -7.24
N VAL A 32 -1.81 -12.36 -8.32
CA VAL A 32 -2.20 -11.09 -8.96
C VAL A 32 -3.64 -11.16 -9.45
N LEU A 33 -4.06 -12.26 -10.07
CA LEU A 33 -5.41 -12.42 -10.61
C LEU A 33 -6.47 -12.88 -9.58
N ALA A 34 -6.11 -13.03 -8.32
CA ALA A 34 -7.06 -13.46 -7.29
C ALA A 34 -8.28 -12.53 -7.17
N SER A 35 -8.07 -11.23 -7.34
CA SER A 35 -9.14 -10.22 -7.36
C SER A 35 -10.14 -10.44 -8.50
N PHE A 36 -9.70 -10.88 -9.69
CA PHE A 36 -10.59 -11.21 -10.81
C PHE A 36 -11.54 -12.35 -10.48
N ARG A 37 -11.02 -13.39 -9.78
CA ARG A 37 -11.84 -14.52 -9.33
C ARG A 37 -12.87 -14.09 -8.28
N LEU A 38 -12.46 -13.25 -7.32
CA LEU A 38 -13.33 -12.76 -6.25
C LEU A 38 -14.42 -11.80 -6.75
N THR A 39 -14.13 -11.01 -7.77
CA THR A 39 -15.08 -10.03 -8.34
C THR A 39 -15.87 -10.58 -9.54
N GLY A 40 -15.61 -11.84 -9.96
CA GLY A 40 -16.28 -12.47 -11.10
C GLY A 40 -15.89 -11.86 -12.45
N VAL A 41 -14.79 -11.14 -12.55
CA VAL A 41 -14.30 -10.55 -13.80
C VAL A 41 -13.85 -11.68 -14.75
N LYS A 42 -14.49 -11.75 -15.91
CA LYS A 42 -14.09 -12.66 -17.00
C LYS A 42 -13.18 -11.91 -17.95
N ALA A 43 -12.00 -12.44 -18.22
CA ALA A 43 -11.03 -11.86 -19.13
C ALA A 43 -10.39 -12.96 -20.02
N SER A 44 -10.01 -12.60 -21.24
CA SER A 44 -9.21 -13.47 -22.11
C SER A 44 -7.84 -13.76 -21.51
N GLN A 45 -7.14 -14.76 -22.02
CA GLN A 45 -5.79 -15.07 -21.55
C GLN A 45 -4.83 -13.91 -21.79
N SER A 46 -4.90 -13.27 -22.96
CA SER A 46 -4.08 -12.09 -23.28
C SER A 46 -4.26 -10.96 -22.26
N VAL A 47 -5.51 -10.59 -21.93
CA VAL A 47 -5.80 -9.56 -20.94
C VAL A 47 -5.29 -9.94 -19.55
N LYS A 48 -5.34 -11.21 -19.18
CA LYS A 48 -4.77 -11.70 -17.90
C LYS A 48 -3.26 -11.55 -17.88
N ASP A 49 -2.58 -11.96 -18.95
CA ASP A 49 -1.13 -11.90 -19.07
C ASP A 49 -0.64 -10.44 -19.02
N GLU A 50 -1.27 -9.54 -19.78
CA GLU A 50 -1.00 -8.10 -19.76
C GLU A 50 -1.24 -7.49 -18.36
N THR A 51 -2.33 -7.89 -17.68
CA THR A 51 -2.62 -7.41 -16.32
C THR A 51 -1.54 -7.86 -15.35
N VAL A 52 -1.12 -9.12 -15.41
CA VAL A 52 -0.09 -9.65 -14.50
C VAL A 52 1.24 -8.94 -14.72
N GLU A 53 1.68 -8.79 -15.96
CA GLU A 53 2.90 -8.07 -16.31
C GLU A 53 2.85 -6.62 -15.83
N SER A 54 1.79 -5.90 -16.18
CA SER A 54 1.59 -4.50 -15.79
C SER A 54 1.59 -4.33 -14.26
N CYS A 55 0.82 -5.14 -13.53
CA CYS A 55 0.72 -5.01 -12.07
C CYS A 55 2.04 -5.38 -11.36
N LEU A 56 2.74 -6.41 -11.81
CA LEU A 56 4.05 -6.78 -11.26
C LEU A 56 5.12 -5.74 -11.59
N THR A 57 5.06 -5.11 -12.76
CA THR A 57 5.94 -4.01 -13.14
C THR A 57 5.70 -2.81 -12.24
N LYS A 58 4.44 -2.37 -12.09
CA LYS A 58 4.04 -1.28 -11.20
C LYS A 58 4.35 -1.55 -9.74
N GLY A 59 4.25 -2.81 -9.30
CA GLY A 59 4.66 -3.25 -7.97
C GLY A 59 6.17 -3.42 -7.79
N GLY A 60 6.99 -3.08 -8.80
CA GLY A 60 8.45 -3.18 -8.75
C GLY A 60 8.98 -4.62 -8.63
N LEU A 61 8.20 -5.63 -9.05
CA LEU A 61 8.53 -7.04 -8.82
C LEU A 61 8.81 -7.82 -10.13
N TRP A 62 8.37 -7.32 -11.29
CA TRP A 62 8.41 -8.04 -12.57
C TRP A 62 9.77 -8.66 -12.90
N ASN A 63 10.82 -7.87 -12.85
CA ASN A 63 12.16 -8.34 -13.22
C ASN A 63 12.71 -9.47 -12.34
N GLU A 64 12.18 -9.61 -11.12
CA GLU A 64 12.61 -10.66 -10.18
C GLU A 64 11.83 -11.96 -10.34
N VAL A 65 10.64 -11.92 -10.99
CA VAL A 65 9.71 -13.07 -11.00
C VAL A 65 9.21 -13.49 -12.37
N LYS A 66 9.46 -12.72 -13.44
CA LYS A 66 8.92 -12.96 -14.79
C LYS A 66 9.18 -14.39 -15.32
N ASP A 67 10.33 -14.98 -14.95
CA ASP A 67 10.73 -16.33 -15.41
C ASP A 67 10.19 -17.44 -14.48
N ARG A 68 9.47 -17.09 -13.40
CA ARG A 68 8.96 -18.04 -12.39
C ARG A 68 7.53 -17.74 -11.92
N LEU A 69 6.71 -17.15 -12.77
CA LEU A 69 5.33 -16.75 -12.47
C LEU A 69 4.44 -17.89 -11.97
N ARG A 70 4.76 -19.15 -12.33
CA ARG A 70 4.01 -20.34 -11.92
C ARG A 70 4.47 -20.92 -10.57
N GLN A 71 5.55 -20.39 -9.99
CA GLN A 71 5.97 -20.80 -8.66
C GLN A 71 5.06 -20.23 -7.58
N PRO A 72 4.93 -20.93 -6.42
CA PRO A 72 4.12 -20.47 -5.31
C PRO A 72 4.59 -19.11 -4.74
N GLY A 73 3.63 -18.23 -4.46
CA GLY A 73 3.91 -16.90 -3.88
C GLY A 73 4.51 -16.96 -2.47
N GLY A 74 4.26 -18.05 -1.73
CA GLY A 74 4.82 -18.26 -0.39
C GLY A 74 6.35 -18.45 -0.35
N GLY A 75 6.98 -18.78 -1.48
CA GLY A 75 8.44 -18.92 -1.59
C GLY A 75 9.20 -17.60 -1.80
N LEU A 76 8.52 -16.49 -1.88
CA LEU A 76 9.11 -15.16 -2.02
C LEU A 76 9.63 -14.62 -0.68
N SER A 77 10.63 -13.73 -0.71
CA SER A 77 11.05 -12.97 0.48
C SER A 77 9.94 -12.03 0.99
N GLY A 78 10.03 -11.59 2.25
CA GLY A 78 9.02 -10.70 2.83
C GLY A 78 8.76 -9.44 1.99
N GLY A 79 9.79 -8.76 1.53
CA GLY A 79 9.66 -7.60 0.65
C GLY A 79 9.08 -7.94 -0.74
N GLN A 80 9.41 -9.11 -1.29
CA GLN A 80 8.80 -9.59 -2.54
C GLN A 80 7.32 -9.93 -2.34
N GLN A 81 6.96 -10.56 -1.21
CA GLN A 81 5.58 -10.85 -0.86
C GLN A 81 4.75 -9.57 -0.71
N GLN A 82 5.30 -8.53 -0.07
CA GLN A 82 4.62 -7.25 0.07
C GLN A 82 4.37 -6.60 -1.30
N ARG A 83 5.39 -6.59 -2.17
CA ARG A 83 5.22 -6.08 -3.55
C ARG A 83 4.24 -6.92 -4.38
N LEU A 84 4.16 -8.22 -4.14
CA LEU A 84 3.13 -9.08 -4.73
C LEU A 84 1.72 -8.70 -4.23
N CYS A 85 1.57 -8.36 -2.94
CA CYS A 85 0.30 -7.87 -2.39
C CYS A 85 -0.10 -6.51 -3.00
N ILE A 86 0.86 -5.62 -3.24
CA ILE A 86 0.62 -4.36 -3.97
C ILE A 86 0.15 -4.67 -5.40
N ALA A 87 0.86 -5.52 -6.15
CA ALA A 87 0.48 -5.90 -7.51
C ALA A 87 -0.93 -6.53 -7.56
N ARG A 88 -1.28 -7.38 -6.60
CA ARG A 88 -2.63 -7.97 -6.45
C ARG A 88 -3.69 -6.89 -6.24
N ALA A 89 -3.41 -5.90 -5.40
CA ALA A 89 -4.35 -4.81 -5.13
C ALA A 89 -4.59 -3.93 -6.36
N LEU A 90 -3.58 -3.74 -7.22
CA LEU A 90 -3.67 -2.95 -8.44
C LEU A 90 -4.47 -3.63 -9.57
N ALA A 91 -4.61 -4.97 -9.54
CA ALA A 91 -5.21 -5.72 -10.65
C ALA A 91 -6.69 -5.35 -10.94
N ILE A 92 -7.42 -4.84 -9.96
CA ILE A 92 -8.80 -4.32 -10.14
C ILE A 92 -8.84 -2.84 -10.52
N LYS A 93 -7.68 -2.20 -10.75
CA LYS A 93 -7.54 -0.78 -11.07
C LYS A 93 -8.28 0.10 -10.04
N PRO A 94 -7.93 0.04 -8.77
CA PRO A 94 -8.61 0.81 -7.72
C PRO A 94 -8.37 2.31 -7.92
N ARG A 95 -9.30 3.14 -7.44
CA ARG A 95 -9.13 4.60 -7.38
C ARG A 95 -8.35 5.03 -6.15
N VAL A 96 -8.42 4.24 -5.09
CA VAL A 96 -7.73 4.50 -3.82
C VAL A 96 -7.01 3.21 -3.39
N LEU A 97 -5.76 3.34 -2.98
CA LEU A 97 -4.98 2.26 -2.39
C LEU A 97 -4.67 2.60 -0.93
N LEU A 98 -5.26 1.82 -0.02
CA LEU A 98 -5.00 1.94 1.41
C LEU A 98 -3.80 1.05 1.77
N MET A 99 -2.86 1.58 2.52
CA MET A 99 -1.68 0.85 2.99
C MET A 99 -1.56 1.01 4.51
N ASP A 100 -1.58 -0.09 5.22
CA ASP A 100 -1.41 -0.13 6.67
C ASP A 100 0.01 -0.60 6.98
N GLU A 101 0.84 0.32 7.49
CA GLU A 101 2.24 0.05 7.88
C GLU A 101 3.04 -0.77 6.85
N PRO A 102 3.05 -0.41 5.56
CA PRO A 102 3.48 -1.31 4.47
C PRO A 102 4.93 -1.76 4.55
N CYS A 103 5.78 -1.10 5.36
CA CYS A 103 7.21 -1.37 5.47
C CYS A 103 7.66 -1.80 6.87
N SER A 104 6.79 -1.84 7.88
CA SER A 104 7.17 -2.00 9.29
C SER A 104 7.92 -3.31 9.62
N ALA A 105 7.70 -4.38 8.84
CA ALA A 105 8.32 -5.69 9.06
C ALA A 105 9.44 -6.03 8.07
N LEU A 106 9.98 -5.02 7.35
CA LEU A 106 10.90 -5.22 6.24
C LEU A 106 12.30 -4.68 6.53
N ASP A 107 13.28 -5.25 5.85
CA ASP A 107 14.64 -4.75 5.85
C ASP A 107 14.74 -3.39 5.10
N PRO A 108 15.81 -2.60 5.34
CA PRO A 108 15.95 -1.27 4.75
C PRO A 108 15.97 -1.25 3.21
N THR A 109 16.50 -2.30 2.57
CA THR A 109 16.54 -2.38 1.10
C THR A 109 15.15 -2.62 0.53
N SER A 110 14.39 -3.54 1.13
CA SER A 110 13.00 -3.82 0.76
C SER A 110 12.11 -2.61 1.02
N THR A 111 12.31 -1.90 2.15
CA THR A 111 11.59 -0.66 2.47
C THR A 111 11.80 0.39 1.38
N ARG A 112 13.05 0.67 0.98
CA ARG A 112 13.35 1.64 -0.08
C ARG A 112 12.62 1.31 -1.39
N ARG A 113 12.65 0.04 -1.81
CA ARG A 113 11.96 -0.39 -3.04
C ARG A 113 10.44 -0.20 -2.98
N ILE A 114 9.84 -0.38 -1.81
CA ILE A 114 8.41 -0.14 -1.63
C ILE A 114 8.12 1.36 -1.63
N GLU A 115 8.94 2.18 -1.01
CA GLU A 115 8.81 3.64 -1.05
C GLU A 115 8.92 4.19 -2.48
N GLU A 116 9.88 3.72 -3.27
CA GLU A 116 10.00 4.04 -4.70
C GLU A 116 8.73 3.63 -5.46
N THR A 117 8.22 2.41 -5.21
CA THR A 117 6.96 1.93 -5.79
C THR A 117 5.76 2.83 -5.41
N ILE A 118 5.68 3.29 -4.17
CA ILE A 118 4.61 4.19 -3.69
C ILE A 118 4.66 5.51 -4.43
N ILE A 119 5.86 6.11 -4.56
CA ILE A 119 6.05 7.39 -5.26
C ILE A 119 5.62 7.27 -6.73
N ASP A 120 6.05 6.21 -7.41
CA ASP A 120 5.68 5.97 -8.81
C ASP A 120 4.16 5.79 -8.98
N LEU A 121 3.52 5.05 -8.08
CA LEU A 121 2.09 4.79 -8.09
C LEU A 121 1.24 6.03 -7.77
N ALA A 122 1.74 6.97 -6.99
CA ALA A 122 1.02 8.19 -6.61
C ALA A 122 0.61 9.05 -7.81
N ALA A 123 1.29 8.91 -8.95
CA ALA A 123 0.91 9.56 -10.21
C ALA A 123 -0.38 8.99 -10.84
N GLU A 124 -0.78 7.76 -10.47
CA GLU A 124 -1.89 7.05 -11.11
C GLU A 124 -3.07 6.76 -10.16
N VAL A 125 -2.80 6.62 -8.87
CA VAL A 125 -3.80 6.22 -7.87
C VAL A 125 -3.63 7.04 -6.59
N THR A 126 -4.75 7.44 -5.97
CA THR A 126 -4.71 8.06 -4.65
C THR A 126 -4.25 7.03 -3.62
N ILE A 127 -3.18 7.33 -2.88
CA ILE A 127 -2.64 6.44 -1.85
C ILE A 127 -2.88 7.05 -0.48
N VAL A 128 -3.41 6.24 0.44
CA VAL A 128 -3.56 6.59 1.86
C VAL A 128 -2.73 5.60 2.67
N ILE A 129 -1.74 6.12 3.39
CA ILE A 129 -0.81 5.30 4.20
C ILE A 129 -1.02 5.61 5.66
N VAL A 130 -1.18 4.58 6.47
CA VAL A 130 -1.04 4.66 7.94
C VAL A 130 0.37 4.19 8.28
N THR A 131 1.13 5.03 8.97
CA THR A 131 2.47 4.67 9.46
C THR A 131 2.83 5.43 10.73
N HIS A 132 3.59 4.80 11.60
CA HIS A 132 4.23 5.45 12.73
C HIS A 132 5.68 5.90 12.41
N ASN A 133 6.17 5.60 11.21
CA ASN A 133 7.50 5.99 10.77
C ASN A 133 7.47 7.37 10.12
N MET A 134 7.85 8.39 10.89
CA MET A 134 7.87 9.78 10.45
C MET A 134 8.78 10.01 9.24
N GLN A 135 9.92 9.32 9.19
CA GLN A 135 10.84 9.47 8.06
C GLN A 135 10.24 8.91 6.78
N GLN A 136 9.48 7.82 6.86
CA GLN A 136 8.72 7.29 5.73
C GLN A 136 7.66 8.29 5.30
N ALA A 137 6.83 8.79 6.22
CA ALA A 137 5.81 9.78 5.91
C ALA A 137 6.41 11.00 5.20
N ALA A 138 7.53 11.54 5.71
CA ALA A 138 8.22 12.68 5.11
C ALA A 138 8.73 12.41 3.68
N ARG A 139 9.10 11.16 3.35
CA ARG A 139 9.64 10.83 2.02
C ARG A 139 8.58 10.56 0.96
N VAL A 140 7.42 10.02 1.35
CA VAL A 140 6.48 9.42 0.38
C VAL A 140 5.13 10.13 0.31
N SER A 141 4.84 11.10 1.18
CA SER A 141 3.52 11.73 1.21
C SER A 141 3.56 13.21 0.83
N ASP A 142 2.52 13.67 0.11
CA ASP A 142 2.29 15.09 -0.20
C ASP A 142 1.56 15.79 0.94
N GLN A 143 0.67 15.07 1.61
CA GLN A 143 -0.16 15.54 2.71
C GLN A 143 -0.02 14.60 3.90
N CYS A 144 -0.03 15.14 5.09
CA CYS A 144 0.07 14.39 6.31
C CYS A 144 -1.03 14.77 7.30
N ALA A 145 -1.51 13.81 8.08
CA ALA A 145 -2.42 14.04 9.19
C ALA A 145 -1.87 13.34 10.44
N PHE A 146 -1.68 14.09 11.49
CA PHE A 146 -1.24 13.56 12.79
C PHE A 146 -2.44 13.20 13.64
N PHE A 147 -2.51 11.93 14.04
CA PHE A 147 -3.53 11.40 14.92
C PHE A 147 -2.95 11.16 16.32
N LEU A 148 -3.66 11.58 17.35
CA LEU A 148 -3.33 11.30 18.73
C LEU A 148 -4.54 10.70 19.44
N ALA A 149 -4.32 9.65 20.22
CA ALA A 149 -5.29 9.07 21.13
C ALA A 149 -4.75 9.20 22.56
N GLU A 150 -5.48 9.82 23.44
CA GLU A 150 -5.19 9.81 24.88
C GLU A 150 -5.85 8.57 25.51
N GLN A 151 -5.27 8.11 26.63
CA GLN A 151 -5.74 6.87 27.27
C GLN A 151 -7.23 6.98 27.63
N GLY A 152 -8.05 6.10 27.04
CA GLY A 152 -9.49 6.04 27.28
C GLY A 152 -10.35 6.96 26.40
N THR A 153 -9.74 7.70 25.45
CA THR A 153 -10.49 8.54 24.49
C THR A 153 -10.29 8.07 23.04
N PRO A 154 -11.27 8.33 22.15
CA PRO A 154 -11.06 8.12 20.72
C PRO A 154 -9.92 9.00 20.18
N GLY A 155 -9.16 8.46 19.22
CA GLY A 155 -8.15 9.24 18.52
C GLY A 155 -8.76 10.40 17.73
N VAL A 156 -8.05 11.53 17.74
CA VAL A 156 -8.44 12.75 17.02
C VAL A 156 -7.33 13.19 16.07
N ILE A 157 -7.70 13.86 14.99
CA ILE A 157 -6.74 14.57 14.15
C ILE A 157 -6.29 15.81 14.90
N VAL A 158 -5.00 15.87 15.25
CA VAL A 158 -4.39 17.00 15.94
C VAL A 158 -4.01 18.09 14.95
N GLU A 159 -3.41 17.69 13.84
CA GLU A 159 -2.95 18.59 12.80
C GLU A 159 -2.98 17.87 11.44
N HIS A 160 -3.24 18.59 10.36
CA HIS A 160 -3.12 18.09 9.00
C HIS A 160 -2.67 19.19 8.04
N GLY A 161 -1.95 18.84 7.01
CA GLY A 161 -1.50 19.78 5.99
C GLY A 161 -0.42 19.21 5.08
N PRO A 162 0.20 20.06 4.26
CA PRO A 162 1.35 19.68 3.43
C PRO A 162 2.45 19.06 4.29
N THR A 163 2.98 17.94 3.85
CA THR A 163 3.99 17.18 4.60
C THR A 163 5.20 18.02 4.97
N ASP A 164 5.75 18.75 4.01
CA ASP A 164 6.91 19.63 4.27
C ASP A 164 6.65 20.65 5.38
N ALA A 165 5.46 21.26 5.39
CA ALA A 165 5.08 22.23 6.41
C ALA A 165 4.96 21.59 7.79
N MET A 166 4.30 20.42 7.86
CA MET A 166 4.11 19.68 9.11
C MET A 166 5.43 19.22 9.74
N PHE A 167 6.43 18.86 8.94
CA PHE A 167 7.73 18.45 9.45
C PHE A 167 8.68 19.60 9.73
N ALA A 168 8.63 20.69 8.94
CA ALA A 168 9.52 21.85 9.10
C ALA A 168 9.05 22.83 10.19
N SER A 169 7.73 23.02 10.33
CA SER A 169 7.15 24.03 11.23
C SER A 169 5.74 23.63 11.69
N PRO A 170 5.62 22.57 12.52
CA PRO A 170 4.33 22.16 13.11
C PRO A 170 3.69 23.30 13.88
N GLN A 171 2.37 23.45 13.76
CA GLN A 171 1.62 24.51 14.45
C GLN A 171 1.13 24.07 15.82
N ASP A 172 0.85 22.78 16.01
CA ASP A 172 0.44 22.22 17.28
C ASP A 172 1.66 21.74 18.09
N PRO A 173 1.83 22.12 19.37
CA PRO A 173 2.93 21.66 20.20
C PRO A 173 3.05 20.15 20.31
N ARG A 174 1.93 19.41 20.28
CA ARG A 174 1.92 17.94 20.32
C ARG A 174 2.51 17.34 19.04
N THR A 175 2.24 17.95 17.88
CA THR A 175 2.86 17.57 16.62
C THR A 175 4.35 17.86 16.65
N LEU A 176 4.75 19.01 17.20
CA LEU A 176 6.15 19.39 17.34
C LEU A 176 6.92 18.39 18.22
N ASP A 177 6.33 18.01 19.35
CA ASP A 177 6.94 17.01 20.25
C ASP A 177 7.04 15.65 19.57
N TYR A 178 6.01 15.27 18.79
CA TYR A 178 6.04 14.04 18.00
C TYR A 178 7.14 14.03 16.96
N VAL A 179 7.24 15.04 16.14
CA VAL A 179 8.25 15.17 15.11
C VAL A 179 9.68 15.18 15.69
N ASN A 180 9.86 15.75 16.89
CA ASN A 180 11.14 15.80 17.58
C ASN A 180 11.43 14.55 18.45
N GLY A 181 10.58 13.53 18.43
CA GLY A 181 10.77 12.32 19.22
C GLY A 181 10.67 12.52 20.74
N ARG A 182 9.97 13.55 21.17
CA ARG A 182 9.79 13.91 22.59
C ARG A 182 8.49 13.34 23.17
N PHE A 183 8.29 12.02 23.00
CA PHE A 183 7.18 11.33 23.66
C PHE A 183 7.68 10.72 24.94
N GLY A 184 7.06 11.12 26.02
CA GLY A 184 7.18 10.49 27.31
C GLY A 184 5.86 9.96 27.78
#